data_9f7cbd65893547150ac3cef33faf633a
#
_entry.id   9f7cbd65893547150ac3cef33faf633a
#
_cell.length_a   1.000
_cell.length_b   1.000
_cell.length_c   1.000
_cell.angle_alpha   90.00
_cell.angle_beta   90.00
_cell.angle_gamma   90.00
#
_symmetry.space_group_name_H-M   'P 1'
#
loop_
_entity.id
_entity.type
_entity.pdbx_description
1 polymer ?
#
loop_
_entity_poly.entity_id
_entity_poly.type
_entity_poly.pdbx_seq_one_letter_code
_entity_poly.pdbx_strand_id
1 'polypeptide(L)'
;KSSYELMWTELKSGAFNSCIVTQNVMRRIIENYFQVFGGISPDVILEKFDNAEDKKICRSLLSWVNDGSHSMPEDLYVEMSDDQLSRNLEIFHKIFVSMGQEAHYDMMMQQIDKEDESIAM
;
A
#
# COMPACT_ATOMS: atom_id res chain seq x y z
N LYS A 1 -4.34 9.64 -17.15
CA LYS A 1 -4.25 8.73 -16.00
C LYS A 1 -4.98 9.30 -14.81
N SER A 2 -5.68 8.44 -14.11
CA SER A 2 -6.34 8.83 -12.87
C SER A 2 -5.31 9.05 -11.76
N SER A 3 -5.73 9.77 -10.72
CA SER A 3 -4.87 9.96 -9.55
C SER A 3 -4.53 8.62 -8.88
N TYR A 4 -5.44 7.66 -8.94
CA TYR A 4 -5.21 6.32 -8.41
C TYR A 4 -4.09 5.61 -9.18
N GLU A 5 -4.13 5.67 -10.50
CA GLU A 5 -3.07 5.07 -11.33
C GLU A 5 -1.73 5.73 -11.09
N LEU A 6 -1.73 7.05 -10.87
CA LEU A 6 -0.48 7.76 -10.57
C LEU A 6 0.15 7.31 -9.25
N MET A 7 -0.67 6.95 -8.26
CA MET A 7 -0.16 6.42 -7.00
C MET A 7 0.58 5.10 -7.22
N TRP A 8 0.03 4.23 -8.07
CA TRP A 8 0.70 2.98 -8.40
C TRP A 8 2.00 3.22 -9.17
N THR A 9 2.00 4.17 -10.08
CA THR A 9 3.20 4.55 -10.81
C THR A 9 4.28 5.04 -9.85
N GLU A 10 3.90 5.88 -8.90
CA GLU A 10 4.81 6.40 -7.90
C GLU A 10 5.40 5.29 -7.03
N LEU A 11 4.54 4.37 -6.60
CA LEU A 11 4.97 3.23 -5.80
C LEU A 11 6.01 2.39 -6.54
N LYS A 12 5.72 2.09 -7.80
CA LYS A 12 6.58 1.20 -8.59
C LYS A 12 7.90 1.85 -8.97
N SER A 13 7.90 3.14 -9.21
CA SER A 13 9.12 3.82 -9.65
C SER A 13 10.22 3.78 -8.60
N GLY A 14 9.86 3.74 -7.33
CA GLY A 14 10.82 3.76 -6.24
C GLY A 14 11.73 4.97 -6.29
N ALA A 15 11.32 6.01 -7.01
CA ALA A 15 12.19 7.11 -7.38
C ALA A 15 12.66 7.93 -6.18
N PHE A 16 11.93 7.86 -5.09
CA PHE A 16 12.18 8.76 -3.97
C PHE A 16 12.94 8.12 -2.83
N ASN A 17 13.10 6.81 -2.85
CA ASN A 17 13.84 6.07 -1.84
C ASN A 17 13.47 6.40 -0.39
N SER A 18 12.36 7.11 -0.20
CA SER A 18 11.90 7.45 1.13
C SER A 18 10.90 6.40 1.59
N CYS A 19 11.22 5.75 2.69
CA CYS A 19 10.32 4.77 3.28
C CYS A 19 8.99 5.40 3.69
N ILE A 20 9.04 6.63 4.18
CA ILE A 20 7.85 7.35 4.61
C ILE A 20 6.94 7.65 3.42
N VAL A 21 7.51 8.14 2.32
CA VAL A 21 6.74 8.44 1.11
C VAL A 21 6.12 7.16 0.55
N THR A 22 6.90 6.09 0.47
CA THR A 22 6.41 4.81 -0.05
C THR A 22 5.27 4.28 0.83
N GLN A 23 5.43 4.35 2.14
CA GLN A 23 4.39 3.90 3.06
C GLN A 23 3.12 4.72 2.90
N ASN A 24 3.24 6.02 2.75
CA ASN A 24 2.07 6.88 2.55
C ASN A 24 1.35 6.57 1.25
N VAL A 25 2.08 6.29 0.18
CA VAL A 25 1.49 5.91 -1.09
C VAL A 25 0.71 4.60 -0.94
N MET A 26 1.31 3.62 -0.29
CA MET A 26 0.63 2.33 -0.04
C MET A 26 -0.67 2.53 0.74
N ARG A 27 -0.62 3.35 1.79
CA ARG A 27 -1.79 3.63 2.62
C ARG A 27 -2.90 4.29 1.81
N ARG A 28 -2.56 5.23 0.95
CA ARG A 28 -3.53 5.92 0.12
C ARG A 28 -4.15 5.00 -0.93
N ILE A 29 -3.35 4.09 -1.48
CA ILE A 29 -3.87 3.08 -2.41
C ILE A 29 -4.89 2.19 -1.71
N ILE A 30 -4.55 1.70 -0.51
CA ILE A 30 -5.45 0.86 0.28
C ILE A 30 -6.74 1.62 0.60
N GLU A 31 -6.62 2.87 1.02
CA GLU A 31 -7.80 3.68 1.32
C GLU A 31 -8.73 3.79 0.12
N ASN A 32 -8.16 4.15 -1.02
CA ASN A 32 -8.98 4.36 -2.20
C ASN A 32 -9.64 3.07 -2.68
N TYR A 33 -8.87 2.00 -2.74
CA TYR A 33 -9.38 0.77 -3.31
C TYR A 33 -10.36 0.04 -2.39
N PHE A 34 -10.00 -0.12 -1.13
CA PHE A 34 -10.80 -0.92 -0.22
C PHE A 34 -11.87 -0.11 0.50
N GLN A 35 -11.56 1.09 0.94
CA GLN A 35 -12.50 1.86 1.72
C GLN A 35 -13.40 2.74 0.86
N VAL A 36 -12.83 3.56 -0.01
CA VAL A 36 -13.63 4.48 -0.82
C VAL A 36 -14.45 3.74 -1.87
N PHE A 37 -13.81 2.88 -2.66
CA PHE A 37 -14.53 2.14 -3.70
C PHE A 37 -15.20 0.89 -3.18
N GLY A 38 -14.55 0.16 -2.28
CA GLY A 38 -15.04 -1.11 -1.79
C GLY A 38 -15.95 -1.04 -0.56
N GLY A 39 -15.91 0.08 0.16
CA GLY A 39 -16.70 0.23 1.38
C GLY A 39 -16.29 -0.72 2.50
N ILE A 40 -15.04 -1.16 2.51
CA ILE A 40 -14.55 -2.18 3.44
C ILE A 40 -13.91 -1.51 4.65
N SER A 41 -14.29 -1.97 5.84
CA SER A 41 -13.69 -1.50 7.09
C SER A 41 -12.27 -2.03 7.26
N PRO A 42 -11.35 -1.21 7.81
CA PRO A 42 -9.99 -1.67 8.10
C PRO A 42 -9.93 -2.93 8.95
N ASP A 43 -10.87 -3.09 9.87
CA ASP A 43 -10.90 -4.26 10.75
C ASP A 43 -11.05 -5.56 9.98
N VAL A 44 -11.81 -5.54 8.90
CA VAL A 44 -12.00 -6.73 8.05
C VAL A 44 -10.66 -7.14 7.44
N ILE A 45 -9.88 -6.17 6.99
CA ILE A 45 -8.56 -6.44 6.42
C ILE A 45 -7.62 -7.00 7.48
N LEU A 46 -7.60 -6.36 8.64
CA LEU A 46 -6.72 -6.74 9.74
C LEU A 46 -6.97 -8.17 10.21
N GLU A 47 -8.23 -8.59 10.23
CA GLU A 47 -8.62 -9.94 10.64
C GLU A 47 -8.06 -11.05 9.75
N LYS A 48 -7.65 -10.71 8.53
CA LYS A 48 -7.09 -11.69 7.60
C LYS A 48 -5.67 -12.12 7.97
N PHE A 49 -5.04 -11.43 8.92
CA PHE A 49 -3.67 -11.70 9.32
C PHE A 49 -3.64 -12.39 10.67
N ASP A 50 -2.94 -13.53 10.75
CA ASP A 50 -2.84 -14.32 11.99
C ASP A 50 -1.54 -14.04 12.72
N ASN A 51 -0.47 -13.74 11.99
CA ASN A 51 0.84 -13.50 12.55
C ASN A 51 0.88 -12.11 13.20
N ALA A 52 1.39 -12.03 14.43
CA ALA A 52 1.41 -10.78 15.19
C ALA A 52 2.24 -9.69 14.52
N GLU A 53 3.38 -10.06 13.94
CA GLU A 53 4.24 -9.09 13.24
C GLU A 53 3.57 -8.57 11.98
N ASP A 54 3.00 -9.46 11.19
CA ASP A 54 2.30 -9.07 9.97
C ASP A 54 1.12 -8.17 10.30
N LYS A 55 0.39 -8.49 11.36
CA LYS A 55 -0.74 -7.71 11.84
C LYS A 55 -0.31 -6.31 12.24
N LYS A 56 0.85 -6.19 12.89
CA LYS A 56 1.38 -4.89 13.30
C LYS A 56 1.70 -4.03 12.08
N ILE A 57 2.34 -4.61 11.07
CA ILE A 57 2.65 -3.88 9.84
C ILE A 57 1.36 -3.51 9.11
N CYS A 58 0.43 -4.44 9.01
CA CYS A 58 -0.87 -4.19 8.40
C CYS A 58 -1.57 -3.03 9.09
N ARG A 59 -1.58 -3.02 10.43
CA ARG A 59 -2.19 -1.94 11.20
C ARG A 59 -1.56 -0.60 10.87
N SER A 60 -0.23 -0.55 10.70
CA SER A 60 0.43 0.70 10.36
C SER A 60 0.00 1.23 8.99
N LEU A 61 -0.34 0.34 8.06
CA LEU A 61 -0.83 0.73 6.74
C LEU A 61 -2.30 1.16 6.77
N LEU A 62 -3.01 0.89 7.86
CA LEU A 62 -4.43 1.23 8.01
C LEU A 62 -4.69 2.30 9.06
N SER A 63 -3.67 2.72 9.80
CA SER A 63 -3.84 3.53 11.02
C SER A 63 -4.52 4.87 10.79
N TRP A 64 -4.26 5.51 9.65
CA TRP A 64 -4.82 6.82 9.36
C TRP A 64 -6.35 6.81 9.20
N VAL A 65 -6.92 5.65 8.94
CA VAL A 65 -8.37 5.50 8.75
C VAL A 65 -9.10 5.64 10.09
N ASN A 66 -8.48 5.20 11.18
CA ASN A 66 -9.14 5.09 12.47
C ASN A 66 -9.21 6.40 13.24
N ASP A 67 -8.26 7.30 13.05
CA ASP A 67 -8.21 8.54 13.82
C ASP A 67 -8.74 9.76 13.05
N GLY A 68 -9.13 9.58 11.81
CA GLY A 68 -9.68 10.66 10.99
C GLY A 68 -8.68 11.73 10.62
N SER A 69 -7.43 11.54 10.95
CA SER A 69 -6.38 12.48 10.58
C SER A 69 -5.59 11.94 9.40
N HIS A 70 -5.03 12.85 8.62
CA HIS A 70 -4.20 12.48 7.49
C HIS A 70 -2.72 12.46 7.85
N SER A 71 -2.41 12.78 9.09
CA SER A 71 -1.04 12.73 9.56
C SER A 71 -0.77 11.41 10.25
N MET A 72 0.40 10.87 9.99
CA MET A 72 0.86 9.66 10.64
C MET A 72 1.26 9.97 12.08
N PRO A 73 0.87 9.13 13.06
CA PRO A 73 1.38 9.29 14.42
C PRO A 73 2.90 9.29 14.46
N GLU A 74 3.48 10.09 15.35
CA GLU A 74 4.93 10.24 15.44
C GLU A 74 5.69 8.93 15.55
N ASP A 75 5.14 7.98 16.28
CA ASP A 75 5.78 6.69 16.48
C ASP A 75 5.85 5.85 15.19
N LEU A 76 5.07 6.21 14.19
CA LEU A 76 5.12 5.54 12.88
C LEU A 76 6.09 6.22 11.92
N TYR A 77 6.63 7.37 12.29
CA TYR A 77 7.65 8.06 11.49
C TYR A 77 9.07 7.57 11.82
N VAL A 78 9.17 6.45 12.49
CA VAL A 78 10.47 5.87 12.79
C VAL A 78 11.19 5.56 11.49
N GLU A 79 12.47 5.90 11.46
CA GLU A 79 13.32 5.62 10.32
C GLU A 79 13.27 4.13 9.99
N MET A 80 12.86 3.83 8.77
CA MET A 80 12.77 2.44 8.34
C MET A 80 14.03 2.02 7.61
N SER A 81 14.53 0.84 7.95
CA SER A 81 15.59 0.20 7.20
C SER A 81 15.02 -0.33 5.87
N ASP A 82 15.91 -0.68 4.96
CA ASP A 82 15.51 -1.31 3.69
C ASP A 82 14.74 -2.61 3.94
N ASP A 83 15.13 -3.36 4.97
CA ASP A 83 14.44 -4.60 5.34
C ASP A 83 13.00 -4.31 5.77
N GLN A 84 12.81 -3.23 6.53
CA GLN A 84 11.48 -2.85 6.98
C GLN A 84 10.60 -2.44 5.80
N LEU A 85 11.15 -1.71 4.85
CA LEU A 85 10.43 -1.31 3.65
C LEU A 85 10.02 -2.54 2.84
N SER A 86 10.93 -3.51 2.68
CA SER A 86 10.63 -4.74 1.96
C SER A 86 9.48 -5.50 2.62
N ARG A 87 9.46 -5.55 3.95
CA ARG A 87 8.38 -6.20 4.69
C ARG A 87 7.06 -5.45 4.52
N ASN A 88 7.11 -4.13 4.52
CA ASN A 88 5.90 -3.33 4.29
C ASN A 88 5.31 -3.60 2.90
N LEU A 89 6.16 -3.69 1.89
CA LEU A 89 5.73 -4.00 0.53
C LEU A 89 5.14 -5.40 0.44
N GLU A 90 5.73 -6.35 1.15
CA GLU A 90 5.22 -7.72 1.21
C GLU A 90 3.83 -7.77 1.85
N ILE A 91 3.63 -7.06 2.96
CA ILE A 91 2.34 -7.01 3.62
C ILE A 91 1.31 -6.27 2.75
N PHE A 92 1.73 -5.21 2.07
CA PHE A 92 0.87 -4.51 1.13
C PHE A 92 0.31 -5.48 0.07
N HIS A 93 1.17 -6.29 -0.52
CA HIS A 93 0.74 -7.31 -1.48
C HIS A 93 -0.20 -8.32 -0.83
N LYS A 94 0.13 -8.79 0.37
CA LYS A 94 -0.69 -9.76 1.09
C LYS A 94 -2.09 -9.26 1.41
N ILE A 95 -2.25 -7.95 1.59
CA ILE A 95 -3.58 -7.36 1.78
C ILE A 95 -4.45 -7.66 0.56
N PHE A 96 -3.94 -7.43 -0.63
CA PHE A 96 -4.69 -7.72 -1.85
C PHE A 96 -4.97 -9.21 -2.00
N VAL A 97 -3.98 -10.06 -1.72
CA VAL A 97 -4.15 -11.52 -1.81
C VAL A 97 -5.23 -11.99 -0.84
N SER A 98 -5.14 -11.59 0.42
CA SER A 98 -6.06 -12.06 1.46
C SER A 98 -7.48 -11.53 1.28
N MET A 99 -7.62 -10.39 0.60
CA MET A 99 -8.93 -9.83 0.30
C MET A 99 -9.48 -10.31 -1.04
N GLY A 100 -8.80 -11.25 -1.69
CA GLY A 100 -9.25 -11.80 -2.97
C GLY A 100 -9.05 -10.86 -4.14
N GLN A 101 -8.13 -9.92 -4.02
CA GLN A 101 -7.91 -8.87 -5.03
C GLN A 101 -6.52 -8.92 -5.63
N GLU A 102 -5.89 -10.08 -5.62
CA GLU A 102 -4.56 -10.23 -6.19
C GLU A 102 -4.54 -9.91 -7.68
N ALA A 103 -5.61 -10.24 -8.41
CA ALA A 103 -5.69 -9.94 -9.83
C ALA A 103 -5.59 -8.44 -10.10
N HIS A 104 -6.21 -7.63 -9.24
CA HIS A 104 -6.11 -6.18 -9.37
C HIS A 104 -4.68 -5.71 -9.11
N TYR A 105 -4.05 -6.23 -8.07
CA TYR A 105 -2.66 -5.90 -7.76
C TYR A 105 -1.76 -6.22 -8.94
N ASP A 106 -1.88 -7.42 -9.49
CA ASP A 106 -1.05 -7.85 -10.62
C ASP A 106 -1.30 -6.98 -11.85
N MET A 107 -2.56 -6.64 -12.12
CA MET A 107 -2.91 -5.79 -13.23
C MET A 107 -2.26 -4.42 -13.13
N MET A 108 -2.33 -3.81 -11.96
CA MET A 108 -1.76 -2.47 -11.76
C MET A 108 -0.24 -2.49 -11.90
N MET A 109 0.41 -3.51 -11.38
CA MET A 109 1.86 -3.65 -11.49
C MET A 109 2.29 -3.92 -12.93
N GLN A 110 1.59 -4.80 -13.62
CA GLN A 110 1.90 -5.14 -15.00
C GLN A 110 1.59 -4.01 -15.97
N GLN A 111 0.50 -3.31 -15.75
CA GLN A 111 0.10 -2.21 -16.63
C GLN A 111 1.16 -1.12 -16.65
N ILE A 112 1.75 -0.83 -15.50
CA ILE A 112 2.83 0.15 -15.40
C ILE A 112 4.03 -0.33 -16.21
N ASP A 113 4.38 -1.62 -16.10
CA ASP A 113 5.47 -2.21 -16.89
C ASP A 113 5.24 -2.09 -18.39
N LYS A 114 4.02 -2.35 -18.82
CA LYS A 114 3.66 -2.25 -20.24
C LYS A 114 3.76 -0.82 -20.76
N GLU A 115 3.35 0.13 -19.95
CA GLU A 115 3.45 1.54 -20.32
C GLU A 115 4.92 1.97 -20.45
N ASP A 116 5.75 1.51 -19.51
CA ASP A 116 7.18 1.79 -19.56
C ASP A 116 7.82 1.20 -20.82
N GLU A 117 7.44 -0.02 -21.18
CA GLU A 117 7.92 -0.65 -22.41
C GLU A 117 7.49 0.13 -23.65
N SER A 118 6.26 0.61 -23.67
CA SER A 118 5.74 1.41 -24.78
C SER A 118 6.51 2.72 -24.94
N ILE A 119 6.86 3.35 -23.84
CA ILE A 119 7.61 4.60 -23.84
C ILE A 119 9.05 4.35 -24.33
N ALA A 120 9.61 3.21 -23.98
CA ALA A 120 10.98 2.86 -24.34
C ALA A 120 11.14 2.60 -25.85
N MET A 121 10.06 2.36 -26.54
CA MET A 121 10.08 2.18 -27.98
C MET A 121 9.88 3.48 -28.73
#